data_6622b69a0588a136a373da37f2b8d4f7
#
_entry.id   6622b69a0588a136a373da37f2b8d4f7
#
_cell.length_a   1.000
_cell.length_b   1.000
_cell.length_c   1.000
_cell.angle_alpha   90.00
_cell.angle_beta   90.00
_cell.angle_gamma   90.00
#
_symmetry.space_group_name_H-M   'P 1'
#
loop_
_entity.id
_entity.type
_entity.pdbx_description
1 polymer ?
#
loop_
_entity_poly.entity_id
_entity_poly.type
_entity_poly.pdbx_seq_one_letter_code
_entity_poly.pdbx_strand_id
1 'polypeptide(L)'
;MLRKKGAFLMSLNKSFLLVLFFALFQNINSESAVSGKTVQASDSMVVTRHFLATEVGNTILQNGGNAIDASVAISFALSVVLPQAAPIGGGGFMVIHEANTNQNFTIDYRETAPARATRDMFITEGVINRELALESYLSSGTPGTVYGLFIAHQKFGKLPWRQLIEPSIMLAREGFVITETLGTTLSD
;
A
#
# COMPACT_ATOMS: atom_id res chain seq x y z
N MET A 1 56.61 -60.29 -0.82
CA MET A 1 56.44 -59.57 -2.11
C MET A 1 55.18 -58.69 -1.95
N LEU A 2 55.36 -57.45 -1.48
CA LEU A 2 54.26 -56.52 -1.15
C LEU A 2 54.30 -55.34 -2.12
N ARG A 3 53.28 -55.26 -2.97
CA ARG A 3 53.12 -54.20 -3.99
C ARG A 3 52.48 -52.99 -3.31
N LYS A 4 53.18 -51.88 -3.18
CA LYS A 4 52.61 -50.57 -2.77
C LYS A 4 51.80 -50.00 -3.92
N LYS A 5 50.50 -49.75 -3.70
CA LYS A 5 49.65 -48.92 -4.56
C LYS A 5 49.96 -47.45 -4.25
N GLY A 6 50.58 -46.76 -5.18
CA GLY A 6 50.75 -45.31 -5.10
C GLY A 6 49.41 -44.57 -5.29
N ALA A 7 49.10 -43.73 -4.34
CA ALA A 7 48.00 -42.80 -4.48
C ALA A 7 48.42 -41.64 -5.39
N PHE A 8 47.77 -41.49 -6.52
CA PHE A 8 47.93 -40.35 -7.42
C PHE A 8 47.11 -39.17 -6.88
N LEU A 9 47.79 -38.32 -6.08
CA LEU A 9 47.22 -37.04 -5.66
C LEU A 9 47.31 -36.05 -6.84
N MET A 10 46.21 -35.85 -7.52
CA MET A 10 46.08 -34.72 -8.46
C MET A 10 46.15 -33.42 -7.67
N SER A 11 47.26 -32.70 -7.80
CA SER A 11 47.39 -31.32 -7.34
C SER A 11 46.43 -30.44 -8.14
N LEU A 12 45.25 -30.11 -7.59
CA LEU A 12 44.36 -29.13 -8.20
C LEU A 12 45.05 -27.76 -8.13
N ASN A 13 45.30 -27.20 -9.31
CA ASN A 13 45.94 -25.89 -9.45
C ASN A 13 45.03 -24.83 -8.83
N LYS A 14 45.59 -24.01 -7.91
CA LYS A 14 44.85 -22.94 -7.19
C LYS A 14 44.10 -21.99 -8.15
N SER A 15 44.63 -21.81 -9.36
CA SER A 15 43.99 -21.02 -10.42
C SER A 15 42.69 -21.67 -10.94
N PHE A 16 42.61 -23.00 -10.98
CA PHE A 16 41.43 -23.73 -11.42
C PHE A 16 40.29 -23.63 -10.38
N LEU A 17 40.65 -23.67 -9.08
CA LEU A 17 39.67 -23.44 -7.98
C LEU A 17 39.12 -22.03 -8.00
N LEU A 18 39.93 -21.01 -8.32
CA LEU A 18 39.52 -19.62 -8.40
C LEU A 18 38.54 -19.39 -9.57
N VAL A 19 38.80 -20.01 -10.71
CA VAL A 19 37.88 -19.93 -11.89
C VAL A 19 36.56 -20.62 -11.61
N LEU A 20 36.59 -21.78 -10.94
CA LEU A 20 35.36 -22.49 -10.55
C LEU A 20 34.53 -21.68 -9.54
N PHE A 21 35.18 -21.01 -8.59
CA PHE A 21 34.56 -20.15 -7.60
C PHE A 21 33.93 -18.94 -8.27
N PHE A 22 34.60 -18.30 -9.23
CA PHE A 22 34.04 -17.16 -10.00
C PHE A 22 32.88 -17.58 -10.91
N ALA A 23 32.89 -18.76 -11.51
CA ALA A 23 31.84 -19.31 -12.34
C ALA A 23 30.56 -19.63 -11.51
N LEU A 24 30.71 -20.04 -10.26
CA LEU A 24 29.61 -20.29 -9.34
C LEU A 24 28.93 -18.98 -8.86
N PHE A 25 29.66 -17.87 -8.78
CA PHE A 25 29.10 -16.57 -8.38
C PHE A 25 28.41 -15.82 -9.51
N GLN A 26 28.62 -16.17 -10.78
CA GLN A 26 27.95 -15.51 -11.92
C GLN A 26 26.47 -15.91 -12.08
N ASN A 27 26.01 -16.95 -11.40
CA ASN A 27 24.61 -17.40 -11.49
C ASN A 27 23.68 -16.81 -10.43
N ILE A 28 24.14 -15.87 -9.59
CA ILE A 28 23.31 -15.30 -8.50
C ILE A 28 22.52 -14.05 -8.95
N ASN A 29 22.78 -13.51 -10.13
CA ASN A 29 22.06 -12.33 -10.65
C ASN A 29 20.95 -12.70 -11.64
N SER A 30 20.23 -13.78 -11.38
CA SER A 30 18.93 -13.97 -11.98
C SER A 30 17.90 -13.17 -11.17
N GLU A 31 17.98 -11.85 -11.23
CA GLU A 31 16.79 -11.03 -10.94
C GLU A 31 15.72 -11.54 -11.88
N SER A 32 14.72 -12.20 -11.31
CA SER A 32 13.43 -12.40 -11.97
C SER A 32 12.88 -11.00 -12.20
N ALA A 33 13.23 -10.41 -13.34
CA ALA A 33 12.57 -9.22 -13.82
C ALA A 33 11.08 -9.57 -13.87
N VAL A 34 10.31 -9.06 -12.91
CA VAL A 34 8.86 -9.07 -12.99
C VAL A 34 8.55 -8.38 -14.30
N SER A 35 8.21 -9.16 -15.32
CA SER A 35 7.81 -8.68 -16.63
C SER A 35 6.45 -7.99 -16.48
N GLY A 36 6.44 -6.87 -15.78
CA GLY A 36 5.31 -5.97 -15.70
C GLY A 36 5.17 -5.27 -17.04
N LYS A 37 4.01 -5.38 -17.65
CA LYS A 37 3.68 -4.60 -18.86
C LYS A 37 3.77 -3.12 -18.47
N THR A 38 4.72 -2.39 -19.10
CA THR A 38 4.82 -0.93 -18.92
C THR A 38 3.58 -0.27 -19.51
N VAL A 39 2.91 0.53 -18.72
CA VAL A 39 1.77 1.35 -19.14
C VAL A 39 2.23 2.79 -19.23
N GLN A 40 1.89 3.45 -20.32
CA GLN A 40 2.18 4.87 -20.56
C GLN A 40 0.87 5.62 -20.78
N ALA A 41 0.81 6.85 -20.30
CA ALA A 41 -0.31 7.76 -20.52
C ALA A 41 0.22 9.15 -20.90
N SER A 42 -0.48 9.86 -21.79
CA SER A 42 -0.10 11.19 -22.27
C SER A 42 -0.56 12.30 -21.32
N ASP A 43 -1.74 12.16 -20.73
CA ASP A 43 -2.39 13.26 -20.01
C ASP A 43 -2.51 13.00 -18.50
N SER A 44 -2.96 11.81 -18.13
CA SER A 44 -3.15 11.44 -16.72
C SER A 44 -3.01 9.95 -16.50
N MET A 45 -2.65 9.56 -15.28
CA MET A 45 -2.54 8.16 -14.89
C MET A 45 -3.07 7.97 -13.47
N VAL A 46 -3.81 6.88 -13.28
CA VAL A 46 -4.27 6.40 -11.98
C VAL A 46 -3.74 5.00 -11.75
N VAL A 47 -3.15 4.77 -10.59
CA VAL A 47 -2.68 3.45 -10.16
C VAL A 47 -3.16 3.20 -8.74
N THR A 48 -3.92 2.13 -8.55
CA THR A 48 -4.43 1.72 -7.22
C THR A 48 -4.31 0.21 -7.03
N ARG A 49 -4.58 -0.27 -5.82
CA ARG A 49 -4.58 -1.71 -5.51
C ARG A 49 -5.83 -2.45 -5.99
N HIS A 50 -6.86 -1.74 -6.48
CA HIS A 50 -8.10 -2.37 -6.94
C HIS A 50 -8.59 -1.71 -8.23
N PHE A 51 -8.89 -2.53 -9.24
CA PHE A 51 -9.25 -2.04 -10.58
C PHE A 51 -10.49 -1.12 -10.57
N LEU A 52 -11.54 -1.44 -9.78
CA LEU A 52 -12.73 -0.58 -9.65
C LEU A 52 -12.38 0.81 -9.10
N ALA A 53 -11.47 0.90 -8.15
CA ALA A 53 -11.02 2.20 -7.64
C ALA A 53 -10.19 2.96 -8.70
N THR A 54 -9.42 2.25 -9.53
CA THR A 54 -8.73 2.86 -10.68
C THR A 54 -9.73 3.41 -11.69
N GLU A 55 -10.78 2.67 -12.01
CA GLU A 55 -11.86 3.12 -12.92
C GLU A 55 -12.58 4.35 -12.37
N VAL A 56 -12.90 4.38 -11.08
CA VAL A 56 -13.48 5.56 -10.41
C VAL A 56 -12.55 6.76 -10.59
N GLY A 57 -11.26 6.63 -10.28
CA GLY A 57 -10.30 7.72 -10.44
C GLY A 57 -10.21 8.25 -11.87
N ASN A 58 -10.13 7.36 -12.84
CA ASN A 58 -10.13 7.72 -14.26
C ASN A 58 -11.41 8.46 -14.68
N THR A 59 -12.56 7.99 -14.22
CA THR A 59 -13.86 8.65 -14.51
C THR A 59 -13.90 10.08 -13.96
N ILE A 60 -13.38 10.29 -12.74
CA ILE A 60 -13.29 11.63 -12.15
C ILE A 60 -12.39 12.54 -12.99
N LEU A 61 -11.23 12.06 -13.44
CA LEU A 61 -10.33 12.84 -14.31
C LEU A 61 -10.99 13.18 -15.65
N GLN A 62 -11.65 12.21 -16.28
CA GLN A 62 -12.38 12.41 -17.55
C GLN A 62 -13.53 13.41 -17.42
N ASN A 63 -14.16 13.48 -16.27
CA ASN A 63 -15.22 14.45 -15.96
C ASN A 63 -14.70 15.85 -15.58
N GLY A 64 -13.40 16.10 -15.78
CA GLY A 64 -12.77 17.39 -15.57
C GLY A 64 -12.28 17.64 -14.14
N GLY A 65 -12.29 16.63 -13.29
CA GLY A 65 -11.63 16.67 -11.98
C GLY A 65 -10.11 16.73 -12.11
N ASN A 66 -9.46 17.09 -11.03
CA ASN A 66 -8.01 17.07 -10.91
C ASN A 66 -7.52 15.84 -10.12
N ALA A 67 -6.22 15.73 -9.92
CA ALA A 67 -5.60 14.61 -9.20
C ALA A 67 -6.11 14.49 -7.75
N ILE A 68 -6.48 15.59 -7.10
CA ILE A 68 -7.01 15.57 -5.73
C ILE A 68 -8.45 15.06 -5.73
N ASP A 69 -9.28 15.50 -6.66
CA ASP A 69 -10.63 14.97 -6.83
C ASP A 69 -10.61 13.45 -7.06
N ALA A 70 -9.73 13.00 -7.97
CA ALA A 70 -9.54 11.58 -8.23
C ALA A 70 -9.06 10.83 -6.97
N SER A 71 -8.11 11.38 -6.22
CA SER A 71 -7.59 10.76 -4.99
C SER A 71 -8.66 10.62 -3.91
N VAL A 72 -9.52 11.62 -3.75
CA VAL A 72 -10.66 11.58 -2.83
C VAL A 72 -11.64 10.47 -3.23
N ALA A 73 -12.06 10.44 -4.49
CA ALA A 73 -13.01 9.44 -4.99
C ALA A 73 -12.43 8.01 -4.90
N ILE A 74 -11.15 7.83 -5.25
CA ILE A 74 -10.42 6.59 -5.11
C ILE A 74 -10.39 6.10 -3.67
N SER A 75 -10.12 6.99 -2.72
CA SER A 75 -10.02 6.61 -1.30
C SER A 75 -11.35 6.10 -0.76
N PHE A 76 -12.47 6.73 -1.12
CA PHE A 76 -13.80 6.23 -0.77
C PHE A 76 -14.14 4.93 -1.50
N ALA A 77 -13.76 4.79 -2.78
CA ALA A 77 -13.97 3.54 -3.52
C ALA A 77 -13.17 2.38 -2.90
N LEU A 78 -11.90 2.61 -2.55
CA LEU A 78 -11.06 1.62 -1.87
C LEU A 78 -11.64 1.21 -0.52
N SER A 79 -12.29 2.12 0.21
CA SER A 79 -12.94 1.79 1.48
C SER A 79 -14.09 0.80 1.33
N VAL A 80 -14.67 0.71 0.13
CA VAL A 80 -15.73 -0.27 -0.21
C VAL A 80 -15.11 -1.56 -0.75
N VAL A 81 -14.22 -1.47 -1.74
CA VAL A 81 -13.74 -2.63 -2.50
C VAL A 81 -12.48 -3.28 -1.91
N LEU A 82 -11.84 -2.64 -0.93
CA LEU A 82 -10.64 -3.12 -0.24
C LEU A 82 -10.69 -2.76 1.26
N PRO A 83 -11.74 -3.14 1.99
CA PRO A 83 -12.01 -2.65 3.35
C PRO A 83 -10.94 -3.04 4.36
N GLN A 84 -10.24 -4.15 4.17
CA GLN A 84 -9.16 -4.61 5.05
C GLN A 84 -7.90 -3.73 5.01
N ALA A 85 -7.73 -2.89 3.99
CA ALA A 85 -6.52 -2.09 3.80
C ALA A 85 -6.75 -0.57 3.71
N ALA A 86 -7.99 -0.15 3.46
CA ALA A 86 -8.31 1.26 3.23
C ALA A 86 -9.62 1.72 3.90
N PRO A 87 -9.86 1.40 5.18
CA PRO A 87 -11.13 1.74 5.84
C PRO A 87 -11.27 3.25 6.06
N ILE A 88 -12.50 3.75 6.01
CA ILE A 88 -12.81 5.15 6.38
C ILE A 88 -12.57 5.43 7.87
N GLY A 89 -12.52 4.39 8.69
CA GLY A 89 -12.16 4.47 10.11
C GLY A 89 -10.64 4.55 10.37
N GLY A 90 -9.83 4.63 9.33
CA GLY A 90 -8.38 4.75 9.39
C GLY A 90 -7.88 6.18 9.26
N GLY A 91 -6.66 6.31 8.77
CA GLY A 91 -5.98 7.56 8.49
C GLY A 91 -4.96 7.40 7.37
N GLY A 92 -4.11 8.40 7.17
CA GLY A 92 -3.10 8.33 6.15
C GLY A 92 -2.30 9.61 5.98
N PHE A 93 -1.58 9.65 4.89
CA PHE A 93 -0.76 10.78 4.48
C PHE A 93 -1.00 11.05 2.99
N MET A 94 -0.93 12.33 2.61
CA MET A 94 -1.00 12.74 1.22
C MET A 94 0.18 13.65 0.90
N VAL A 95 0.82 13.39 -0.23
CA VAL A 95 1.85 14.26 -0.81
C VAL A 95 1.32 14.79 -2.13
N ILE A 96 1.33 16.11 -2.29
CA ILE A 96 0.77 16.81 -3.44
C ILE A 96 1.87 17.66 -4.07
N HIS A 97 2.02 17.53 -5.38
CA HIS A 97 2.81 18.47 -6.16
C HIS A 97 1.87 19.32 -7.01
N GLU A 98 1.92 20.65 -6.79
CA GLU A 98 1.19 21.62 -7.59
C GLU A 98 2.07 22.18 -8.69
N ALA A 99 1.88 21.70 -9.92
CA ALA A 99 2.74 22.03 -11.06
C ALA A 99 2.75 23.53 -11.40
N ASN A 100 1.60 24.21 -11.25
CA ASN A 100 1.48 25.64 -11.59
C ASN A 100 2.38 26.54 -10.72
N THR A 101 2.53 26.21 -9.45
CA THR A 101 3.33 26.97 -8.47
C THR A 101 4.68 26.32 -8.20
N ASN A 102 4.88 25.09 -8.70
CA ASN A 102 6.03 24.23 -8.40
C ASN A 102 6.21 24.01 -6.88
N GLN A 103 5.11 23.93 -6.15
CA GLN A 103 5.11 23.72 -4.70
C GLN A 103 4.71 22.31 -4.34
N ASN A 104 5.25 21.84 -3.23
CA ASN A 104 4.87 20.54 -2.63
C ASN A 104 4.16 20.79 -1.32
N PHE A 105 3.08 20.01 -1.10
CA PHE A 105 2.29 20.05 0.13
C PHE A 105 2.20 18.63 0.70
N THR A 106 2.11 18.56 2.02
CA THR A 106 1.81 17.32 2.73
C THR A 106 0.59 17.54 3.62
N ILE A 107 -0.27 16.54 3.68
CA ILE A 107 -1.40 16.48 4.61
C ILE A 107 -1.22 15.23 5.44
N ASP A 108 -1.07 15.41 6.75
CA ASP A 108 -1.06 14.34 7.74
C ASP A 108 -2.47 14.24 8.33
N TYR A 109 -3.13 13.12 8.05
CA TYR A 109 -4.43 12.77 8.60
C TYR A 109 -4.40 11.39 9.26
N ARG A 110 -3.22 11.06 9.82
CA ARG A 110 -3.05 9.85 10.62
C ARG A 110 -4.04 9.84 11.78
N GLU A 111 -4.43 8.66 12.24
CA GLU A 111 -5.22 8.48 13.45
C GLU A 111 -4.49 9.07 14.64
N THR A 112 -5.25 9.70 15.53
CA THR A 112 -4.73 10.23 16.77
C THR A 112 -5.27 9.46 17.97
N ALA A 113 -4.54 9.48 19.07
CA ALA A 113 -5.04 8.92 20.30
C ALA A 113 -6.29 9.70 20.77
N PRO A 114 -7.31 9.03 21.33
CA PRO A 114 -8.44 9.70 21.95
C PRO A 114 -8.01 10.67 23.06
N ALA A 115 -8.75 11.76 23.27
CA ALA A 115 -8.41 12.78 24.26
C ALA A 115 -8.29 12.24 25.70
N ARG A 116 -8.89 11.09 26.01
CA ARG A 116 -8.79 10.41 27.32
C ARG A 116 -7.66 9.38 27.38
N ALA A 117 -6.90 9.19 26.32
CA ALA A 117 -5.79 8.25 26.31
C ALA A 117 -4.72 8.70 27.30
N THR A 118 -4.19 7.76 28.07
CA THR A 118 -3.08 7.99 28.98
C THR A 118 -1.92 7.06 28.63
N ARG A 119 -0.72 7.42 29.07
CA ARG A 119 0.49 6.64 28.83
C ARG A 119 0.35 5.18 29.27
N ASP A 120 -0.31 4.96 30.39
CA ASP A 120 -0.32 3.67 31.08
C ASP A 120 -1.68 2.94 30.92
N MET A 121 -2.55 3.40 29.98
CA MET A 121 -3.91 2.88 29.81
C MET A 121 -3.97 1.37 29.45
N PHE A 122 -2.87 0.80 28.96
CA PHE A 122 -2.75 -0.61 28.59
C PHE A 122 -1.87 -1.40 29.58
N ILE A 123 -1.57 -0.84 30.75
CA ILE A 123 -0.79 -1.51 31.78
C ILE A 123 -1.72 -2.03 32.86
N THR A 124 -1.63 -3.32 33.17
CA THR A 124 -2.33 -3.97 34.27
C THR A 124 -1.29 -4.61 35.19
N GLU A 125 -1.30 -4.28 36.47
CA GLU A 125 -0.34 -4.82 37.47
C GLU A 125 1.14 -4.63 37.06
N GLY A 126 1.45 -3.50 36.40
CA GLY A 126 2.82 -3.15 35.99
C GLY A 126 3.28 -3.85 34.68
N VAL A 127 2.41 -4.62 34.02
CA VAL A 127 2.72 -5.35 32.77
C VAL A 127 1.80 -4.90 31.65
N ILE A 128 2.31 -4.90 30.39
CA ILE A 128 1.50 -4.59 29.20
C ILE A 128 0.42 -5.66 29.04
N ASN A 129 -0.84 -5.25 29.10
CA ASN A 129 -1.98 -6.08 28.77
C ASN A 129 -2.23 -6.04 27.27
N ARG A 130 -1.77 -7.09 26.55
CA ARG A 130 -1.86 -7.16 25.08
C ARG A 130 -3.29 -7.27 24.58
N GLU A 131 -4.15 -7.99 25.27
CA GLU A 131 -5.56 -8.12 24.92
C GLU A 131 -6.25 -6.76 24.98
N LEU A 132 -6.05 -6.02 26.07
CA LEU A 132 -6.56 -4.66 26.22
C LEU A 132 -6.03 -3.71 25.14
N ALA A 133 -4.77 -3.87 24.75
CA ALA A 133 -4.11 -3.01 23.77
C ALA A 133 -4.48 -3.33 22.30
N LEU A 134 -4.93 -4.53 21.99
CA LEU A 134 -5.17 -4.98 20.61
C LEU A 134 -6.65 -5.23 20.31
N GLU A 135 -7.44 -5.68 21.30
CA GLU A 135 -8.79 -6.21 21.07
C GLU A 135 -9.89 -5.38 21.77
N SER A 136 -9.52 -4.40 22.58
CA SER A 136 -10.51 -3.58 23.28
C SER A 136 -10.87 -2.31 22.52
N TYR A 137 -12.01 -1.71 22.85
CA TYR A 137 -12.41 -0.40 22.33
C TYR A 137 -11.44 0.74 22.71
N LEU A 138 -10.63 0.56 23.75
CA LEU A 138 -9.62 1.53 24.18
C LEU A 138 -8.48 1.65 23.18
N SER A 139 -8.25 0.62 22.37
CA SER A 139 -7.21 0.61 21.32
C SER A 139 -7.59 1.37 20.05
N SER A 140 -8.86 1.75 19.91
CA SER A 140 -9.34 2.46 18.73
C SER A 140 -8.81 3.90 18.72
N GLY A 141 -8.14 4.26 17.61
CA GLY A 141 -7.74 5.64 17.33
C GLY A 141 -8.92 6.51 16.88
N THR A 142 -8.77 7.82 16.96
CA THR A 142 -9.69 8.78 16.34
C THR A 142 -9.40 8.81 14.83
N PRO A 143 -10.35 8.46 13.95
CA PRO A 143 -10.12 8.38 12.52
C PRO A 143 -9.79 9.73 11.89
N GLY A 144 -8.88 9.71 10.92
CA GLY A 144 -8.47 10.91 10.18
C GLY A 144 -8.85 10.91 8.71
N THR A 145 -9.14 9.73 8.09
CA THR A 145 -9.33 9.60 6.63
C THR A 145 -10.34 10.60 6.07
N VAL A 146 -11.56 10.62 6.57
CA VAL A 146 -12.63 11.48 6.01
C VAL A 146 -12.26 12.95 6.15
N TYR A 147 -11.74 13.34 7.32
CA TYR A 147 -11.34 14.72 7.57
C TYR A 147 -10.16 15.14 6.70
N GLY A 148 -9.15 14.31 6.54
CA GLY A 148 -7.98 14.60 5.70
C GLY A 148 -8.34 14.73 4.22
N LEU A 149 -9.20 13.85 3.70
CA LEU A 149 -9.71 13.94 2.34
C LEU A 149 -10.56 15.21 2.14
N PHE A 150 -11.35 15.59 3.14
CA PHE A 150 -12.13 16.83 3.12
C PHE A 150 -11.22 18.07 3.07
N ILE A 151 -10.18 18.14 3.89
CA ILE A 151 -9.21 19.25 3.89
C ILE A 151 -8.45 19.31 2.55
N ALA A 152 -8.03 18.16 2.00
CA ALA A 152 -7.38 18.10 0.70
C ALA A 152 -8.30 18.68 -0.40
N HIS A 153 -9.54 18.22 -0.40
CA HIS A 153 -10.55 18.71 -1.36
C HIS A 153 -10.85 20.20 -1.20
N GLN A 154 -11.06 20.68 0.02
CA GLN A 154 -11.33 22.11 0.27
C GLN A 154 -10.19 23.00 -0.24
N LYS A 155 -8.96 22.54 -0.15
CA LYS A 155 -7.79 23.33 -0.53
C LYS A 155 -7.44 23.22 -2.02
N PHE A 156 -7.61 22.06 -2.61
CA PHE A 156 -7.09 21.74 -3.94
C PHE A 156 -8.10 21.12 -4.89
N GLY A 157 -9.29 20.74 -4.40
CA GLY A 157 -10.34 20.10 -5.21
C GLY A 157 -10.99 21.09 -6.18
N LYS A 158 -11.61 20.54 -7.21
CA LYS A 158 -12.26 21.27 -8.30
C LYS A 158 -13.74 20.90 -8.46
N LEU A 159 -14.07 19.61 -8.34
CA LEU A 159 -15.42 19.11 -8.49
C LEU A 159 -16.20 19.14 -7.17
N PRO A 160 -17.53 19.17 -7.22
CA PRO A 160 -18.35 19.09 -6.00
C PRO A 160 -18.07 17.81 -5.21
N TRP A 161 -17.91 17.93 -3.89
CA TRP A 161 -17.64 16.80 -2.97
C TRP A 161 -18.59 15.61 -3.17
N ARG A 162 -19.89 15.87 -3.35
CA ARG A 162 -20.88 14.82 -3.57
C ARG A 162 -20.56 13.96 -4.80
N GLN A 163 -20.10 14.58 -5.88
CA GLN A 163 -19.74 13.88 -7.12
C GLN A 163 -18.59 12.90 -6.92
N LEU A 164 -17.68 13.20 -5.98
CA LEU A 164 -16.53 12.35 -5.68
C LEU A 164 -16.90 11.12 -4.86
N ILE A 165 -17.95 11.22 -4.03
CA ILE A 165 -18.38 10.13 -3.15
C ILE A 165 -19.40 9.22 -3.85
N GLU A 166 -20.20 9.75 -4.77
CA GLU A 166 -21.29 9.03 -5.43
C GLU A 166 -20.88 7.66 -6.02
N PRO A 167 -19.74 7.51 -6.72
CA PRO A 167 -19.30 6.20 -7.23
C PRO A 167 -19.13 5.15 -6.13
N SER A 168 -18.64 5.56 -4.97
CA SER A 168 -18.44 4.65 -3.83
C SER A 168 -19.76 4.26 -3.18
N ILE A 169 -20.73 5.19 -3.15
CA ILE A 169 -22.09 4.91 -2.68
C ILE A 169 -22.75 3.87 -3.59
N MET A 170 -22.57 3.99 -4.91
CA MET A 170 -23.11 3.01 -5.87
C MET A 170 -22.46 1.63 -5.68
N LEU A 171 -21.14 1.57 -5.56
CA LEU A 171 -20.42 0.32 -5.28
C LEU A 171 -20.91 -0.35 -3.99
N ALA A 172 -21.15 0.43 -2.93
CA ALA A 172 -21.64 -0.10 -1.66
C ALA A 172 -23.11 -0.55 -1.72
N ARG A 173 -23.94 0.13 -2.50
CA ARG A 173 -25.37 -0.16 -2.62
C ARG A 173 -25.67 -1.32 -3.56
N GLU A 174 -25.03 -1.34 -4.71
CA GLU A 174 -25.29 -2.32 -5.77
C GLU A 174 -24.43 -3.56 -5.62
N GLY A 175 -23.34 -3.46 -4.85
CA GLY A 175 -22.36 -4.51 -4.73
C GLY A 175 -21.40 -4.54 -5.91
N PHE A 176 -20.40 -5.42 -5.80
CA PHE A 176 -19.38 -5.64 -6.82
C PHE A 176 -18.90 -7.10 -6.77
N VAL A 177 -18.32 -7.57 -7.87
CA VAL A 177 -17.70 -8.90 -7.89
C VAL A 177 -16.40 -8.86 -7.08
N ILE A 178 -16.36 -9.65 -6.00
CA ILE A 178 -15.17 -9.73 -5.12
C ILE A 178 -14.03 -10.42 -5.85
N THR A 179 -12.82 -9.94 -5.62
CA THR A 179 -11.60 -10.61 -6.11
C THR A 179 -11.32 -11.87 -5.28
N GLU A 180 -10.58 -12.81 -5.84
CA GLU A 180 -10.15 -14.02 -5.12
C GLU A 180 -9.43 -13.67 -3.81
N THR A 181 -8.53 -12.67 -3.86
CA THR A 181 -7.81 -12.17 -2.68
C THR A 181 -8.75 -11.66 -1.59
N LEU A 182 -9.76 -10.87 -1.98
CA LEU A 182 -10.74 -10.37 -1.00
C LEU A 182 -11.60 -11.51 -0.46
N GLY A 183 -12.01 -12.44 -1.33
CA GLY A 183 -12.78 -13.64 -0.93
C GLY A 183 -12.05 -14.47 0.12
N THR A 184 -10.75 -14.71 -0.08
CA THR A 184 -9.91 -15.41 0.92
C THR A 184 -9.86 -14.64 2.24
N THR A 185 -9.60 -13.34 2.20
CA THR A 185 -9.53 -12.50 3.42
C THR A 185 -10.84 -12.46 4.21
N LEU A 186 -11.99 -12.57 3.54
CA LEU A 186 -13.31 -12.57 4.20
C LEU A 186 -13.71 -13.95 4.73
N SER A 187 -13.00 -15.02 4.37
CA SER A 187 -13.28 -16.40 4.79
C SER A 187 -12.48 -16.81 6.02
N ASP A 188 -11.42 -16.09 6.35
CA ASP A 188 -10.55 -16.26 7.52
C ASP A 188 -11.12 -15.50 8.75
#